data_5ea1a42b8d0ab44dc260d2bf4a8aae05
#
_entry.id   5ea1a42b8d0ab44dc260d2bf4a8aae05
#
_cell.length_a   1.000
_cell.length_b   1.000
_cell.length_c   1.000
_cell.angle_alpha   90.00
_cell.angle_beta   90.00
_cell.angle_gamma   90.00
#
_symmetry.space_group_name_H-M   'P 1'
#
loop_
_entity.id
_entity.type
_entity.pdbx_description
1 polymer ?
#
loop_
_entity_poly.entity_id
_entity_poly.type
_entity_poly.pdbx_seq_one_letter_code
_entity_poly.pdbx_strand_id
1 'polypeptide(L)'
;MIISVRSISYDELKRNLNHDDKIVIWSCDTCVKHCGIAGMEKMTALEDLLKEDGYNVLKKELISESCQVNLAKKHKAAEEDIFNEATAIIVLTCEIGYKCVKTVFPSKKVIATAKTFGSGNFSNKKGPILTSPLPTTGLVLDPEGYTLNKLVEDFNLYPKFFDADKVPNPIKITITVDGKPLEVKKDANLLDELEANRIRIPHLCYDSSLGAIGACRMCLVKIEGKRGLIPSCCTLIEEGMKVTTEDEEIESLRKSVLQMIIAECEEDIQQSRDIRYWMRRYKITENRFKLPKKDETVDDSNEVLVRDPNRCILCGRCVSACANLSGQKVINFANRGSNTVTITGLNEPFGNTDCAHCLACAHYCPTNAITPKSISKKISGYPFWTMISYPKKIKLRS
;
A
#
# COMPACT_ATOMS: atom_id res chain seq x y z
N MET A 1 -14.69 5.08 -3.29
CA MET A 1 -13.47 5.03 -4.13
C MET A 1 -13.81 5.42 -5.57
N ILE A 2 -12.85 5.85 -6.36
CA ILE A 2 -13.05 6.07 -7.80
C ILE A 2 -12.96 4.73 -8.53
N ILE A 3 -13.90 4.45 -9.41
CA ILE A 3 -13.93 3.24 -10.25
C ILE A 3 -13.42 3.58 -11.63
N SER A 4 -12.35 2.95 -12.03
CA SER A 4 -11.71 3.11 -13.34
C SER A 4 -11.31 1.76 -13.91
N VAL A 5 -11.32 1.64 -15.22
CA VAL A 5 -10.95 0.43 -15.96
C VAL A 5 -9.94 0.82 -17.04
N ARG A 6 -9.04 -0.10 -17.39
CA ARG A 6 -8.07 0.13 -18.47
C ARG A 6 -8.81 0.33 -19.80
N SER A 7 -8.44 1.39 -20.52
CA SER A 7 -9.15 1.83 -21.73
C SER A 7 -8.32 1.72 -23.02
N ILE A 8 -7.04 1.38 -22.92
CA ILE A 8 -6.16 1.18 -24.08
C ILE A 8 -5.44 -0.15 -24.03
N SER A 9 -5.16 -0.77 -25.18
CA SER A 9 -4.30 -1.94 -25.31
C SER A 9 -2.82 -1.55 -25.20
N TYR A 10 -1.94 -2.55 -25.03
CA TYR A 10 -0.50 -2.30 -25.07
C TYR A 10 -0.03 -1.78 -26.43
N ASP A 11 -0.61 -2.29 -27.52
CA ASP A 11 -0.30 -1.80 -28.88
C ASP A 11 -0.78 -0.38 -29.09
N GLU A 12 -1.93 0.03 -28.53
CA GLU A 12 -2.38 1.42 -28.55
C GLU A 12 -1.46 2.32 -27.71
N LEU A 13 -0.97 1.82 -26.56
CA LEU A 13 0.02 2.54 -25.77
C LEU A 13 1.29 2.78 -26.58
N LYS A 14 1.83 1.75 -27.26
CA LYS A 14 3.03 1.86 -28.12
C LYS A 14 2.86 2.85 -29.27
N ARG A 15 1.68 2.93 -29.90
CA ARG A 15 1.41 3.95 -30.94
C ARG A 15 1.51 5.37 -30.44
N ASN A 16 1.35 5.58 -29.13
CA ASN A 16 1.51 6.88 -28.47
C ASN A 16 2.95 7.14 -28.02
N LEU A 17 3.88 6.23 -28.22
CA LEU A 17 5.28 6.34 -27.83
C LEU A 17 6.18 6.39 -29.07
N ASN A 18 7.28 7.12 -28.97
CA ASN A 18 8.40 7.05 -29.89
C ASN A 18 9.50 6.20 -29.27
N HIS A 19 10.31 5.51 -30.06
CA HIS A 19 11.42 4.68 -29.53
C HIS A 19 12.46 5.52 -28.76
N ASP A 20 12.61 6.80 -29.09
CA ASP A 20 13.51 7.72 -28.39
C ASP A 20 12.89 8.33 -27.11
N ASP A 21 11.64 7.99 -26.78
CA ASP A 21 11.01 8.53 -25.59
C ASP A 21 11.72 8.02 -24.32
N LYS A 22 12.04 8.96 -23.44
CA LYS A 22 12.52 8.71 -22.10
C LYS A 22 11.31 8.69 -21.16
N ILE A 23 10.96 7.53 -20.66
CA ILE A 23 9.66 7.27 -20.09
C ILE A 23 9.72 7.28 -18.55
N VAL A 24 8.80 7.96 -17.92
CA VAL A 24 8.46 7.77 -16.52
C VAL A 24 7.09 7.07 -16.41
N ILE A 25 7.00 6.02 -15.61
CA ILE A 25 5.74 5.37 -15.27
C ILE A 25 5.26 5.98 -13.95
N TRP A 26 4.13 6.67 -13.98
CA TRP A 26 3.53 7.33 -12.83
C TRP A 26 2.28 6.57 -12.40
N SER A 27 2.19 6.17 -11.13
CA SER A 27 1.07 5.38 -10.62
C SER A 27 0.51 5.95 -9.32
N CYS A 28 -0.80 5.73 -9.13
CA CYS A 28 -1.52 6.05 -7.90
C CYS A 28 -1.75 4.78 -7.08
N ASP A 29 -1.50 4.83 -5.75
CA ASP A 29 -1.60 3.67 -4.85
C ASP A 29 -2.92 3.60 -4.07
N THR A 30 -3.97 4.29 -4.51
CA THR A 30 -5.27 4.32 -3.84
C THR A 30 -6.38 3.68 -4.67
N CYS A 31 -7.39 4.43 -5.07
CA CYS A 31 -8.61 3.91 -5.70
C CYS A 31 -8.37 2.95 -6.86
N VAL A 32 -7.49 3.32 -7.77
CA VAL A 32 -7.23 2.58 -9.02
C VAL A 32 -6.39 1.31 -8.81
N LYS A 33 -5.66 1.22 -7.72
CA LYS A 33 -4.98 -0.01 -7.29
C LYS A 33 -6.02 -1.11 -7.00
N HIS A 34 -7.09 -0.76 -6.29
CA HIS A 34 -8.19 -1.69 -6.04
C HIS A 34 -8.95 -2.11 -7.31
N CYS A 35 -8.90 -1.27 -8.35
CA CYS A 35 -9.43 -1.64 -9.68
C CYS A 35 -8.46 -2.52 -10.50
N GLY A 36 -7.27 -2.82 -9.98
CA GLY A 36 -6.29 -3.69 -10.64
C GLY A 36 -5.50 -3.05 -11.78
N ILE A 37 -5.50 -1.72 -11.90
CA ILE A 37 -4.84 -0.99 -13.00
C ILE A 37 -3.65 -0.12 -12.56
N ALA A 38 -3.31 -0.11 -11.28
CA ALA A 38 -2.25 0.72 -10.71
C ALA A 38 -1.50 -0.01 -9.58
N GLY A 39 -0.50 0.66 -8.99
CA GLY A 39 0.35 0.12 -7.94
C GLY A 39 1.68 -0.41 -8.47
N MET A 40 2.59 -0.73 -7.55
CA MET A 40 3.97 -1.10 -7.89
C MET A 40 4.06 -2.34 -8.78
N GLU A 41 3.23 -3.36 -8.53
CA GLU A 41 3.18 -4.58 -9.35
C GLU A 41 2.88 -4.26 -10.82
N LYS A 42 1.88 -3.41 -11.07
CA LYS A 42 1.49 -3.02 -12.43
C LYS A 42 2.53 -2.14 -13.11
N MET A 43 3.21 -1.28 -12.34
CA MET A 43 4.33 -0.47 -12.84
C MET A 43 5.50 -1.35 -13.27
N THR A 44 5.84 -2.37 -12.48
CA THR A 44 6.93 -3.30 -12.81
C THR A 44 6.59 -4.12 -14.04
N ALA A 45 5.39 -4.68 -14.12
CA ALA A 45 4.94 -5.41 -15.29
C ALA A 45 4.98 -4.57 -16.57
N LEU A 46 4.59 -3.28 -16.49
CA LEU A 46 4.67 -2.38 -17.63
C LEU A 46 6.10 -2.01 -18.00
N GLU A 47 6.96 -1.78 -17.00
CA GLU A 47 8.38 -1.52 -17.23
C GLU A 47 9.06 -2.68 -17.97
N ASP A 48 8.79 -3.91 -17.54
CA ASP A 48 9.37 -5.11 -18.15
C ASP A 48 8.95 -5.22 -19.63
N LEU A 49 7.65 -5.04 -19.92
CA LEU A 49 7.13 -5.03 -21.30
C LEU A 49 7.77 -3.95 -22.17
N LEU A 50 7.92 -2.74 -21.62
CA LEU A 50 8.51 -1.62 -22.35
C LEU A 50 10.00 -1.84 -22.63
N LYS A 51 10.72 -2.39 -21.66
CA LYS A 51 12.15 -2.72 -21.82
C LYS A 51 12.38 -3.86 -22.83
N GLU A 52 11.53 -4.89 -22.85
CA GLU A 52 11.56 -5.94 -23.84
C GLU A 52 11.37 -5.40 -25.26
N ASP A 53 10.49 -4.40 -25.44
CA ASP A 53 10.26 -3.74 -26.72
C ASP A 53 11.28 -2.62 -27.02
N GLY A 54 12.34 -2.47 -26.20
CA GLY A 54 13.47 -1.55 -26.42
C GLY A 54 13.24 -0.10 -25.99
N TYR A 55 12.19 0.18 -25.22
CA TYR A 55 11.95 1.53 -24.69
C TYR A 55 12.80 1.85 -23.48
N ASN A 56 13.19 3.12 -23.33
CA ASN A 56 13.96 3.62 -22.20
C ASN A 56 13.05 4.08 -21.06
N VAL A 57 12.94 3.28 -20.00
CA VAL A 57 12.20 3.64 -18.79
C VAL A 57 13.17 4.17 -17.74
N LEU A 58 13.10 5.48 -17.48
CA LEU A 58 13.95 6.19 -16.52
C LEU A 58 13.56 5.88 -15.07
N LYS A 59 12.25 5.86 -14.80
CA LYS A 59 11.76 5.73 -13.42
C LYS A 59 10.32 5.23 -13.34
N LYS A 60 10.04 4.55 -12.21
CA LYS A 60 8.69 4.29 -11.71
C LYS A 60 8.41 5.22 -10.54
N GLU A 61 7.38 6.05 -10.64
CA GLU A 61 6.98 6.99 -9.59
C GLU A 61 5.62 6.59 -8.99
N LEU A 62 5.63 6.03 -7.79
CA LEU A 62 4.43 5.65 -7.06
C LEU A 62 4.03 6.75 -6.09
N ILE A 63 2.84 7.28 -6.24
CA ILE A 63 2.30 8.35 -5.40
C ILE A 63 1.03 7.86 -4.68
N SER A 64 0.86 8.24 -3.43
CA SER A 64 -0.33 7.84 -2.65
C SER A 64 -1.63 8.33 -3.32
N GLU A 65 -1.66 9.57 -3.76
CA GLU A 65 -2.84 10.21 -4.35
C GLU A 65 -2.47 11.12 -5.53
N SER A 66 -2.55 10.59 -6.73
CA SER A 66 -2.23 11.33 -7.95
C SER A 66 -3.20 12.47 -8.27
N CYS A 67 -4.34 12.56 -7.60
CA CYS A 67 -5.32 13.63 -7.77
C CYS A 67 -4.97 14.92 -7.00
N GLN A 68 -3.94 14.91 -6.16
CA GLN A 68 -3.48 16.09 -5.41
C GLN A 68 -2.34 16.80 -6.13
N VAL A 69 -2.61 17.99 -6.68
CA VAL A 69 -1.65 18.78 -7.46
C VAL A 69 -0.40 19.14 -6.64
N ASN A 70 -0.57 19.54 -5.38
CA ASN A 70 0.55 19.92 -4.52
C ASN A 70 1.46 18.73 -4.22
N LEU A 71 0.89 17.55 -3.99
CA LEU A 71 1.65 16.32 -3.81
C LEU A 71 2.43 15.96 -5.08
N ALA A 72 1.78 16.00 -6.24
CA ALA A 72 2.43 15.74 -7.52
C ALA A 72 3.56 16.76 -7.82
N LYS A 73 3.39 18.05 -7.47
CA LYS A 73 4.46 19.06 -7.58
C LYS A 73 5.65 18.75 -6.68
N LYS A 74 5.41 18.29 -5.44
CA LYS A 74 6.50 17.91 -4.51
C LYS A 74 7.28 16.70 -5.03
N HIS A 75 6.61 15.67 -5.55
CA HIS A 75 7.27 14.54 -6.20
C HIS A 75 8.11 14.97 -7.40
N LYS A 76 7.59 15.87 -8.25
CA LYS A 76 8.35 16.46 -9.34
C LYS A 76 9.62 17.16 -8.86
N ALA A 77 9.51 18.00 -7.81
CA ALA A 77 10.65 18.76 -7.29
C ALA A 77 11.70 17.87 -6.61
N ALA A 78 11.29 16.75 -6.00
CA ALA A 78 12.20 15.81 -5.35
C ALA A 78 13.12 15.07 -6.35
N GLU A 79 12.71 14.96 -7.60
CA GLU A 79 13.39 14.19 -8.66
C GLU A 79 13.46 15.03 -9.95
N GLU A 80 13.74 16.30 -9.80
CA GLU A 80 13.66 17.29 -10.89
C GLU A 80 14.49 16.91 -12.11
N ASP A 81 15.69 16.39 -11.91
CA ASP A 81 16.60 15.98 -12.97
C ASP A 81 15.99 14.88 -13.85
N ILE A 82 15.42 13.84 -13.23
CA ILE A 82 14.78 12.73 -13.95
C ILE A 82 13.55 13.22 -14.72
N PHE A 83 12.72 14.06 -14.09
CA PHE A 83 11.54 14.59 -14.75
C PHE A 83 11.89 15.61 -15.85
N ASN A 84 13.00 16.33 -15.74
CA ASN A 84 13.48 17.20 -16.82
C ASN A 84 13.95 16.37 -18.02
N GLU A 85 14.64 15.26 -17.79
CA GLU A 85 15.10 14.32 -18.82
C GLU A 85 13.95 13.59 -19.51
N ALA A 86 12.90 13.23 -18.78
CA ALA A 86 11.75 12.51 -19.32
C ALA A 86 11.06 13.25 -20.47
N THR A 87 10.68 12.53 -21.52
CA THR A 87 9.88 13.06 -22.65
C THR A 87 8.43 12.63 -22.59
N ALA A 88 8.17 11.43 -22.03
CA ALA A 88 6.85 10.86 -21.89
C ALA A 88 6.58 10.38 -20.44
N ILE A 89 5.33 10.55 -19.99
CA ILE A 89 4.85 10.05 -18.69
C ILE A 89 3.62 9.18 -18.96
N ILE A 90 3.73 7.89 -18.66
CA ILE A 90 2.60 6.97 -18.73
C ILE A 90 1.93 6.95 -17.36
N VAL A 91 0.63 7.25 -17.29
CA VAL A 91 -0.08 7.36 -16.02
C VAL A 91 -1.04 6.19 -15.79
N LEU A 92 -0.81 5.46 -14.71
CA LEU A 92 -1.66 4.39 -14.17
C LEU A 92 -2.54 4.99 -13.07
N THR A 93 -3.49 5.84 -13.48
CA THR A 93 -4.33 6.62 -12.55
C THR A 93 -5.76 6.72 -13.08
N CYS A 94 -6.67 7.19 -12.23
CA CYS A 94 -7.99 7.65 -12.70
C CYS A 94 -7.85 8.95 -13.53
N GLU A 95 -8.94 9.35 -14.17
CA GLU A 95 -8.95 10.56 -15.02
C GLU A 95 -8.59 11.84 -14.28
N ILE A 96 -8.95 11.94 -12.99
CA ILE A 96 -8.58 13.09 -12.14
C ILE A 96 -7.07 13.09 -11.91
N GLY A 97 -6.47 11.94 -11.60
CA GLY A 97 -5.02 11.79 -11.47
C GLY A 97 -4.29 12.12 -12.78
N TYR A 98 -4.80 11.67 -13.92
CA TYR A 98 -4.26 12.05 -15.22
C TYR A 98 -4.25 13.57 -15.45
N LYS A 99 -5.38 14.24 -15.19
CA LYS A 99 -5.49 15.70 -15.34
C LYS A 99 -4.52 16.43 -14.42
N CYS A 100 -4.36 15.94 -13.20
CA CYS A 100 -3.39 16.46 -12.24
C CYS A 100 -1.95 16.36 -12.77
N VAL A 101 -1.52 15.17 -13.21
CA VAL A 101 -0.18 14.95 -13.78
C VAL A 101 0.03 15.84 -15.01
N LYS A 102 -0.94 15.94 -15.91
CA LYS A 102 -0.86 16.82 -17.08
C LYS A 102 -0.71 18.30 -16.70
N THR A 103 -1.35 18.73 -15.62
CA THR A 103 -1.21 20.10 -15.09
C THR A 103 0.20 20.36 -14.53
N VAL A 104 0.79 19.36 -13.87
CA VAL A 104 2.14 19.47 -13.27
C VAL A 104 3.25 19.37 -14.32
N PHE A 105 2.98 18.66 -15.42
CA PHE A 105 3.92 18.44 -16.53
C PHE A 105 3.36 18.91 -17.87
N PRO A 106 3.06 20.20 -18.05
CA PRO A 106 2.35 20.70 -19.22
C PRO A 106 3.14 20.55 -20.54
N SER A 107 4.47 20.52 -20.48
CA SER A 107 5.35 20.37 -21.63
C SER A 107 5.68 18.91 -21.98
N LYS A 108 5.25 17.95 -21.16
CA LYS A 108 5.55 16.54 -21.39
C LYS A 108 4.39 15.83 -22.09
N LYS A 109 4.70 14.78 -22.82
CA LYS A 109 3.72 13.84 -23.34
C LYS A 109 3.17 13.01 -22.16
N VAL A 110 1.93 13.27 -21.75
CA VAL A 110 1.28 12.50 -20.68
C VAL A 110 0.23 11.59 -21.30
N ILE A 111 0.35 10.27 -21.08
CA ILE A 111 -0.47 9.23 -21.70
C ILE A 111 -1.38 8.61 -20.64
N ALA A 112 -2.70 8.77 -20.82
CA ALA A 112 -3.71 8.12 -19.99
C ALA A 112 -3.87 6.65 -20.38
N THR A 113 -4.04 5.77 -19.39
CA THR A 113 -4.24 4.33 -19.64
C THR A 113 -5.61 3.83 -19.20
N ALA A 114 -6.38 4.64 -18.48
CA ALA A 114 -7.65 4.24 -17.90
C ALA A 114 -8.76 5.27 -18.14
N LYS A 115 -10.00 4.76 -18.18
CA LYS A 115 -11.24 5.53 -18.20
C LYS A 115 -11.92 5.43 -16.84
N THR A 116 -12.41 6.55 -16.34
CA THR A 116 -13.16 6.64 -15.07
C THR A 116 -14.66 6.53 -15.33
N PHE A 117 -15.33 5.69 -14.55
CA PHE A 117 -16.77 5.45 -14.65
C PHE A 117 -17.59 6.14 -13.57
N GLY A 118 -16.97 6.50 -12.47
CA GLY A 118 -17.65 7.16 -11.35
C GLY A 118 -17.03 6.81 -10.01
N SER A 119 -17.86 6.85 -8.98
CA SER A 119 -17.49 6.43 -7.63
C SER A 119 -18.26 5.19 -7.19
N GLY A 120 -17.70 4.47 -6.22
CA GLY A 120 -18.30 3.24 -5.75
C GLY A 120 -17.65 2.70 -4.49
N ASN A 121 -17.99 1.47 -4.16
CA ASN A 121 -17.58 0.77 -2.95
C ASN A 121 -16.69 -0.43 -3.29
N PHE A 122 -16.06 -1.00 -2.27
CA PHE A 122 -15.34 -2.26 -2.37
C PHE A 122 -16.07 -3.34 -1.58
N SER A 123 -16.35 -4.45 -2.24
CA SER A 123 -16.94 -5.65 -1.63
C SER A 123 -15.89 -6.76 -1.56
N ASN A 124 -15.76 -7.41 -0.42
CA ASN A 124 -14.85 -8.56 -0.27
C ASN A 124 -15.20 -9.75 -1.17
N LYS A 125 -16.47 -9.83 -1.63
CA LYS A 125 -16.93 -10.91 -2.53
C LYS A 125 -16.88 -10.54 -4.00
N LYS A 126 -17.24 -9.29 -4.34
CA LYS A 126 -17.42 -8.83 -5.72
C LYS A 126 -16.28 -7.89 -6.18
N GLY A 127 -15.35 -7.51 -5.28
CA GLY A 127 -14.33 -6.50 -5.57
C GLY A 127 -14.90 -5.08 -5.65
N PRO A 128 -14.29 -4.21 -6.46
CA PRO A 128 -14.79 -2.86 -6.71
C PRO A 128 -16.13 -2.88 -7.41
N ILE A 129 -17.08 -2.06 -6.93
CA ILE A 129 -18.44 -1.95 -7.46
C ILE A 129 -18.74 -0.48 -7.70
N LEU A 130 -19.12 -0.12 -8.92
CA LEU A 130 -19.58 1.23 -9.27
C LEU A 130 -21.01 1.41 -8.77
N THR A 131 -21.24 2.37 -7.87
CA THR A 131 -22.57 2.68 -7.32
C THR A 131 -23.08 4.06 -7.69
N SER A 132 -22.17 4.93 -8.14
CA SER A 132 -22.50 6.29 -8.60
C SER A 132 -21.80 6.55 -9.94
N PRO A 133 -22.40 6.12 -11.06
CA PRO A 133 -21.85 6.33 -12.38
C PRO A 133 -21.78 7.81 -12.75
N LEU A 134 -20.78 8.20 -13.55
CA LEU A 134 -20.75 9.51 -14.16
C LEU A 134 -21.85 9.63 -15.22
N PRO A 135 -22.54 10.79 -15.33
CA PRO A 135 -23.55 11.00 -16.35
C PRO A 135 -23.04 10.75 -17.78
N THR A 136 -21.76 11.04 -18.02
CA THR A 136 -21.10 10.84 -19.34
C THR A 136 -20.97 9.38 -19.76
N THR A 137 -21.21 8.43 -18.84
CA THR A 137 -21.17 6.98 -19.16
C THR A 137 -22.47 6.47 -19.76
N GLY A 138 -23.56 7.19 -19.58
CA GLY A 138 -24.91 6.72 -19.95
C GLY A 138 -25.48 5.63 -19.04
N LEU A 139 -24.72 5.21 -18.00
CA LEU A 139 -25.19 4.23 -17.03
C LEU A 139 -26.22 4.86 -16.09
N VAL A 140 -27.25 4.09 -15.75
CA VAL A 140 -28.26 4.47 -14.77
C VAL A 140 -27.84 3.98 -13.38
N LEU A 141 -28.45 4.55 -12.33
CA LEU A 141 -28.25 4.05 -10.97
C LEU A 141 -28.81 2.63 -10.85
N ASP A 142 -27.97 1.70 -10.40
CA ASP A 142 -28.31 0.31 -10.14
C ASP A 142 -28.12 0.03 -8.65
N PRO A 143 -29.14 -0.46 -7.91
CA PRO A 143 -29.02 -0.77 -6.49
C PRO A 143 -27.94 -1.78 -6.16
N GLU A 144 -27.68 -2.76 -7.04
CA GLU A 144 -26.62 -3.76 -6.91
C GLU A 144 -25.24 -3.21 -7.36
N GLY A 145 -25.24 -2.12 -8.09
CA GLY A 145 -24.04 -1.52 -8.72
C GLY A 145 -23.49 -2.34 -9.88
N TYR A 146 -22.47 -1.80 -10.51
CA TYR A 146 -21.80 -2.44 -11.67
C TYR A 146 -20.45 -2.99 -11.21
N THR A 147 -20.20 -4.29 -11.43
CA THR A 147 -18.87 -4.89 -11.23
C THR A 147 -17.89 -4.45 -12.32
N LEU A 148 -16.58 -4.56 -12.07
CA LEU A 148 -15.58 -4.25 -13.10
C LEU A 148 -15.75 -5.11 -14.35
N ASN A 149 -16.07 -6.39 -14.21
CA ASN A 149 -16.28 -7.30 -15.35
C ASN A 149 -17.43 -6.81 -16.22
N LYS A 150 -18.56 -6.42 -15.61
CA LYS A 150 -19.70 -5.87 -16.36
C LYS A 150 -19.34 -4.58 -17.09
N LEU A 151 -18.56 -3.68 -16.47
CA LEU A 151 -18.09 -2.46 -17.15
C LEU A 151 -17.15 -2.78 -18.33
N VAL A 152 -16.31 -3.80 -18.18
CA VAL A 152 -15.42 -4.26 -19.24
C VAL A 152 -16.23 -4.78 -20.42
N GLU A 153 -17.22 -5.61 -20.20
CA GLU A 153 -18.09 -6.19 -21.21
C GLU A 153 -18.94 -5.12 -21.91
N ASP A 154 -19.68 -4.31 -21.14
CA ASP A 154 -20.61 -3.31 -21.65
C ASP A 154 -19.93 -2.21 -22.46
N PHE A 155 -18.66 -1.88 -22.16
CA PHE A 155 -17.89 -0.83 -22.83
C PHE A 155 -16.75 -1.34 -23.71
N ASN A 156 -16.66 -2.64 -23.93
CA ASN A 156 -15.61 -3.29 -24.71
C ASN A 156 -14.20 -2.83 -24.31
N LEU A 157 -13.91 -2.92 -23.01
CA LEU A 157 -12.64 -2.51 -22.40
C LEU A 157 -11.73 -3.70 -22.12
N TYR A 158 -10.57 -3.44 -21.55
CA TYR A 158 -9.57 -4.46 -21.28
C TYR A 158 -9.69 -5.00 -19.85
N PRO A 159 -10.03 -6.30 -19.63
CA PRO A 159 -10.26 -6.88 -18.31
C PRO A 159 -8.96 -7.08 -17.52
N LYS A 160 -7.82 -7.15 -18.21
CA LYS A 160 -6.51 -7.40 -17.64
C LYS A 160 -5.56 -6.26 -17.93
N PHE A 161 -4.50 -6.13 -17.11
CA PHE A 161 -3.49 -5.11 -17.28
C PHE A 161 -2.55 -5.51 -18.45
N PHE A 162 -2.54 -4.70 -19.51
CA PHE A 162 -1.70 -4.81 -20.72
C PHE A 162 -1.44 -6.23 -21.20
N ASP A 163 -2.50 -6.97 -21.52
CA ASP A 163 -2.50 -8.34 -22.01
C ASP A 163 -1.62 -9.32 -21.19
N ALA A 164 -2.27 -10.12 -20.34
CA ALA A 164 -1.59 -11.09 -19.47
C ALA A 164 -0.71 -12.09 -20.25
N ASP A 165 -0.90 -12.20 -21.57
CA ASP A 165 -0.13 -13.10 -22.44
C ASP A 165 1.24 -12.51 -22.83
N LYS A 166 1.46 -11.20 -22.60
CA LYS A 166 2.75 -10.52 -22.83
C LYS A 166 3.53 -10.22 -21.56
N VAL A 167 2.91 -10.30 -20.38
CA VAL A 167 3.66 -10.29 -19.13
C VAL A 167 4.42 -11.61 -19.08
N PRO A 168 5.76 -11.62 -19.05
CA PRO A 168 6.51 -12.84 -18.88
C PRO A 168 5.92 -13.59 -17.70
N ASN A 169 5.48 -14.83 -17.89
CA ASN A 169 5.04 -15.63 -16.76
C ASN A 169 6.21 -15.68 -15.78
N PRO A 170 6.05 -15.24 -14.55
CA PRO A 170 7.14 -15.28 -13.60
C PRO A 170 7.68 -16.70 -13.55
N ILE A 171 9.00 -16.84 -13.61
CA ILE A 171 9.64 -18.17 -13.52
C ILE A 171 9.15 -18.76 -12.21
N LYS A 172 8.43 -19.88 -12.33
CA LYS A 172 7.94 -20.63 -11.19
C LYS A 172 8.98 -21.66 -10.77
N ILE A 173 9.18 -21.76 -9.49
CA ILE A 173 10.06 -22.77 -8.87
C ILE A 173 9.29 -23.47 -7.75
N THR A 174 9.80 -24.60 -7.33
CA THR A 174 9.19 -25.35 -6.23
C THR A 174 10.04 -25.19 -4.96
N ILE A 175 9.39 -24.78 -3.89
CA ILE A 175 9.95 -24.80 -2.54
C ILE A 175 9.18 -25.83 -1.69
N THR A 176 9.72 -26.16 -0.53
CA THR A 176 9.00 -27.00 0.44
C THR A 176 8.58 -26.14 1.62
N VAL A 177 7.29 -26.10 1.94
CA VAL A 177 6.74 -25.37 3.08
C VAL A 177 6.01 -26.36 4.01
N ASP A 178 6.46 -26.45 5.26
CA ASP A 178 5.93 -27.39 6.26
C ASP A 178 5.81 -28.83 5.74
N GLY A 179 6.86 -29.27 5.02
CA GLY A 179 6.97 -30.61 4.45
C GLY A 179 6.18 -30.81 3.13
N LYS A 180 5.50 -29.79 2.60
CA LYS A 180 4.70 -29.88 1.36
C LYS A 180 5.33 -29.05 0.24
N PRO A 181 5.34 -29.57 -0.99
CA PRO A 181 5.78 -28.80 -2.14
C PRO A 181 4.82 -27.64 -2.42
N LEU A 182 5.38 -26.48 -2.72
CA LEU A 182 4.65 -25.27 -3.07
C LEU A 182 5.28 -24.62 -4.30
N GLU A 183 4.47 -24.39 -5.33
CA GLU A 183 4.89 -23.65 -6.51
C GLU A 183 4.80 -22.15 -6.23
N VAL A 184 5.89 -21.43 -6.41
CA VAL A 184 6.04 -20.01 -6.10
C VAL A 184 6.83 -19.29 -7.18
N LYS A 185 6.76 -17.97 -7.22
CA LYS A 185 7.55 -17.15 -8.13
C LYS A 185 9.00 -17.10 -7.65
N LYS A 186 9.94 -17.35 -8.55
CA LYS A 186 11.38 -17.20 -8.29
C LYS A 186 11.67 -15.73 -7.93
N ASP A 187 12.62 -15.50 -7.02
CA ASP A 187 13.07 -14.18 -6.57
C ASP A 187 11.96 -13.28 -5.98
N ALA A 188 10.77 -13.83 -5.76
CA ALA A 188 9.69 -13.11 -5.07
C ALA A 188 9.93 -13.04 -3.55
N ASN A 189 9.22 -12.14 -2.89
CA ASN A 189 9.25 -12.04 -1.43
C ASN A 189 8.57 -13.26 -0.80
N LEU A 190 9.25 -13.92 0.14
CA LEU A 190 8.75 -15.15 0.76
C LEU A 190 7.42 -14.94 1.49
N LEU A 191 7.25 -13.85 2.22
CA LEU A 191 6.00 -13.56 2.93
C LEU A 191 4.83 -13.38 1.97
N ASP A 192 5.02 -12.63 0.86
CA ASP A 192 3.97 -12.41 -0.13
C ASP A 192 3.52 -13.70 -0.80
N GLU A 193 4.45 -14.58 -1.16
CA GLU A 193 4.10 -15.86 -1.79
C GLU A 193 3.43 -16.82 -0.80
N LEU A 194 3.85 -16.84 0.47
CA LEU A 194 3.16 -17.63 1.50
C LEU A 194 1.72 -17.15 1.67
N GLU A 195 1.49 -15.83 1.77
CA GLU A 195 0.15 -15.27 1.91
C GLU A 195 -0.72 -15.47 0.67
N ALA A 196 -0.15 -15.33 -0.54
CA ALA A 196 -0.82 -15.62 -1.80
C ALA A 196 -1.32 -17.08 -1.86
N ASN A 197 -0.58 -17.99 -1.23
CA ASN A 197 -0.93 -19.40 -1.10
C ASN A 197 -1.73 -19.72 0.19
N ARG A 198 -2.30 -18.69 0.84
CA ARG A 198 -3.14 -18.80 2.05
C ARG A 198 -2.42 -19.32 3.30
N ILE A 199 -1.08 -19.29 3.30
CA ILE A 199 -0.25 -19.58 4.49
C ILE A 199 -0.05 -18.27 5.22
N ARG A 200 -0.83 -18.06 6.27
CA ARG A 200 -0.89 -16.79 6.99
C ARG A 200 0.24 -16.65 8.00
N ILE A 201 1.18 -15.78 7.74
CA ILE A 201 2.32 -15.48 8.61
C ILE A 201 2.05 -14.18 9.37
N PRO A 202 2.24 -14.14 10.71
CA PRO A 202 2.05 -12.91 11.47
C PRO A 202 3.06 -11.83 11.08
N HIS A 203 2.59 -10.63 10.84
CA HIS A 203 3.42 -9.45 10.59
C HIS A 203 2.68 -8.15 10.98
N LEU A 204 3.40 -7.12 11.36
CA LEU A 204 2.86 -5.81 11.75
C LEU A 204 3.56 -4.65 11.02
N CYS A 205 4.83 -4.80 10.68
CA CYS A 205 5.61 -3.74 10.03
C CYS A 205 5.67 -3.87 8.50
N TYR A 206 5.34 -5.03 7.95
CA TYR A 206 5.37 -5.28 6.51
C TYR A 206 4.08 -4.86 5.82
N ASP A 207 4.24 -4.30 4.65
CA ASP A 207 3.21 -4.10 3.65
C ASP A 207 3.88 -4.12 2.27
N SER A 208 3.32 -4.85 1.29
CA SER A 208 3.92 -5.01 -0.03
C SER A 208 4.13 -3.69 -0.77
N SER A 209 3.29 -2.68 -0.51
CA SER A 209 3.42 -1.35 -1.11
C SER A 209 4.50 -0.48 -0.47
N LEU A 210 4.87 -0.76 0.78
CA LEU A 210 5.89 -0.01 1.53
C LEU A 210 7.26 -0.69 1.50
N GLY A 211 7.29 -1.98 1.20
CA GLY A 211 8.47 -2.82 1.27
C GLY A 211 8.77 -3.33 2.68
N ALA A 212 9.83 -4.10 2.78
CA ALA A 212 10.24 -4.75 4.01
C ALA A 212 10.97 -3.79 4.96
N ILE A 213 10.48 -3.66 6.19
CA ILE A 213 11.10 -2.88 7.26
C ILE A 213 11.87 -3.81 8.22
N GLY A 214 11.36 -5.02 8.47
CA GLY A 214 11.98 -6.02 9.34
C GLY A 214 11.96 -5.68 10.83
N ALA A 215 11.17 -4.69 11.26
CA ALA A 215 11.19 -4.17 12.63
C ALA A 215 10.47 -5.07 13.64
N CYS A 216 9.26 -5.53 13.34
CA CYS A 216 8.38 -6.18 14.33
C CYS A 216 8.76 -7.62 14.69
N ARG A 217 9.56 -8.29 13.88
CA ARG A 217 10.00 -9.68 14.09
C ARG A 217 8.88 -10.71 14.30
N MET A 218 7.67 -10.40 13.85
CA MET A 218 6.56 -11.34 13.91
C MET A 218 6.61 -12.39 12.80
N CYS A 219 7.18 -12.06 11.63
CA CYS A 219 7.19 -12.93 10.45
C CYS A 219 8.34 -13.94 10.39
N LEU A 220 8.91 -14.30 11.54
CA LEU A 220 10.03 -15.24 11.62
C LEU A 220 9.61 -16.64 11.20
N VAL A 221 10.43 -17.29 10.39
CA VAL A 221 10.31 -18.67 9.92
C VAL A 221 11.66 -19.39 10.03
N LYS A 222 11.69 -20.71 9.99
CA LYS A 222 12.93 -21.48 9.81
C LYS A 222 13.15 -21.73 8.33
N ILE A 223 14.41 -21.62 7.90
CA ILE A 223 14.83 -21.99 6.55
C ILE A 223 15.99 -22.97 6.69
N GLU A 224 15.87 -24.16 6.10
CA GLU A 224 16.91 -25.18 6.16
C GLU A 224 18.23 -24.62 5.63
N GLY A 225 19.32 -24.87 6.35
CA GLY A 225 20.65 -24.33 6.03
C GLY A 225 20.92 -22.89 6.47
N LYS A 226 19.91 -22.14 6.94
CA LYS A 226 20.10 -20.80 7.53
C LYS A 226 20.16 -20.88 9.05
N ARG A 227 21.01 -20.09 9.69
CA ARG A 227 21.14 -20.07 11.15
C ARG A 227 20.02 -19.24 11.79
N GLY A 228 19.30 -19.82 12.74
CA GLY A 228 18.26 -19.15 13.53
C GLY A 228 16.98 -18.92 12.75
N LEU A 229 16.12 -18.06 13.30
CA LEU A 229 14.85 -17.70 12.66
C LEU A 229 15.02 -16.49 11.74
N ILE A 230 14.49 -16.58 10.54
CA ILE A 230 14.65 -15.63 9.46
C ILE A 230 13.34 -14.85 9.23
N PRO A 231 13.38 -13.51 9.09
CA PRO A 231 12.18 -12.74 8.78
C PRO A 231 11.74 -12.95 7.33
N SER A 232 10.63 -13.64 7.11
CA SER A 232 10.10 -13.94 5.77
C SER A 232 9.85 -12.69 4.92
N CYS A 233 9.46 -11.56 5.55
CA CYS A 233 9.23 -10.31 4.84
C CYS A 233 10.50 -9.67 4.22
N CYS A 234 11.69 -10.11 4.66
CA CYS A 234 12.99 -9.63 4.16
C CYS A 234 13.72 -10.69 3.34
N THR A 235 13.07 -11.79 2.98
CA THR A 235 13.69 -12.95 2.33
C THR A 235 13.15 -13.10 0.93
N LEU A 236 14.04 -13.20 -0.06
CA LEU A 236 13.70 -13.59 -1.42
C LEU A 236 13.74 -15.12 -1.54
N ILE A 237 12.87 -15.65 -2.38
CA ILE A 237 12.73 -17.08 -2.59
C ILE A 237 13.85 -17.58 -3.50
N GLU A 238 14.51 -18.65 -3.07
CA GLU A 238 15.51 -19.39 -3.82
C GLU A 238 14.97 -20.80 -4.17
N GLU A 239 15.41 -21.40 -5.26
CA GLU A 239 14.99 -22.73 -5.67
C GLU A 239 15.40 -23.80 -4.64
N GLY A 240 14.49 -24.73 -4.38
CA GLY A 240 14.74 -25.81 -3.41
C GLY A 240 14.69 -25.37 -1.94
N MET A 241 14.34 -24.10 -1.65
CA MET A 241 14.22 -23.61 -0.28
C MET A 241 13.24 -24.47 0.51
N LYS A 242 13.61 -24.84 1.75
CA LYS A 242 12.73 -25.55 2.68
C LYS A 242 12.42 -24.66 3.86
N VAL A 243 11.15 -24.38 4.06
CA VAL A 243 10.63 -23.41 5.02
C VAL A 243 9.74 -24.12 6.03
N THR A 244 9.97 -23.88 7.33
CA THR A 244 9.05 -24.26 8.40
C THR A 244 8.39 -22.98 8.92
N THR A 245 7.08 -22.91 8.82
CA THR A 245 6.31 -21.73 9.19
C THR A 245 5.75 -21.80 10.61
N GLU A 246 5.54 -22.99 11.15
CA GLU A 246 4.98 -23.21 12.48
C GLU A 246 5.71 -24.38 13.17
N ASP A 247 6.25 -24.14 14.34
CA ASP A 247 6.70 -25.13 15.32
C ASP A 247 6.69 -24.49 16.72
N GLU A 248 7.00 -25.26 17.75
CA GLU A 248 6.94 -24.80 19.14
C GLU A 248 7.88 -23.62 19.41
N GLU A 249 9.08 -23.60 18.83
CA GLU A 249 10.04 -22.51 18.97
C GLU A 249 9.54 -21.23 18.29
N ILE A 250 9.07 -21.35 17.05
CA ILE A 250 8.53 -20.23 16.27
C ILE A 250 7.32 -19.62 16.99
N GLU A 251 6.37 -20.43 17.41
CA GLU A 251 5.15 -19.98 18.08
C GLU A 251 5.45 -19.33 19.44
N SER A 252 6.34 -19.92 20.24
CA SER A 252 6.78 -19.37 21.53
C SER A 252 7.46 -18.01 21.36
N LEU A 253 8.33 -17.87 20.35
CA LEU A 253 9.03 -16.62 20.08
C LEU A 253 8.06 -15.54 19.57
N ARG A 254 7.19 -15.86 18.62
CA ARG A 254 6.18 -14.90 18.11
C ARG A 254 5.25 -14.42 19.21
N LYS A 255 4.80 -15.33 20.10
CA LYS A 255 4.02 -14.98 21.30
C LYS A 255 4.77 -13.99 22.17
N SER A 256 6.06 -14.27 22.44
CA SER A 256 6.91 -13.41 23.28
C SER A 256 7.12 -12.04 22.65
N VAL A 257 7.41 -12.00 21.34
CA VAL A 257 7.58 -10.75 20.59
C VAL A 257 6.31 -9.93 20.61
N LEU A 258 5.14 -10.54 20.38
CA LEU A 258 3.87 -9.81 20.44
C LEU A 258 3.61 -9.24 21.84
N GLN A 259 3.89 -10.01 22.91
CA GLN A 259 3.78 -9.51 24.27
C GLN A 259 4.70 -8.33 24.55
N MET A 260 5.95 -8.34 24.04
CA MET A 260 6.85 -7.18 24.14
C MET A 260 6.31 -5.96 23.37
N ILE A 261 5.83 -6.17 22.15
CA ILE A 261 5.28 -5.08 21.32
C ILE A 261 4.13 -4.35 22.03
N ILE A 262 3.24 -5.10 22.69
CA ILE A 262 2.07 -4.51 23.37
C ILE A 262 2.35 -4.08 24.82
N ALA A 263 3.53 -4.39 25.38
CA ALA A 263 3.83 -4.14 26.79
C ALA A 263 3.87 -2.65 27.14
N GLU A 264 4.38 -1.82 26.23
CA GLU A 264 4.54 -0.37 26.42
C GLU A 264 3.35 0.45 25.95
N CYS A 265 2.39 -0.19 25.27
CA CYS A 265 1.27 0.49 24.67
C CYS A 265 0.07 0.58 25.63
N GLU A 266 -0.85 1.49 25.34
CA GLU A 266 -2.13 1.56 26.06
C GLU A 266 -2.96 0.27 25.89
N GLU A 267 -3.86 0.02 26.83
CA GLU A 267 -4.70 -1.18 26.80
C GLU A 267 -5.61 -1.25 25.58
N ASP A 268 -6.01 -0.10 25.07
CA ASP A 268 -6.89 -0.02 23.90
C ASP A 268 -6.21 -0.42 22.57
N ILE A 269 -4.88 -0.62 22.55
CA ILE A 269 -4.17 -1.14 21.37
C ILE A 269 -4.73 -2.50 20.94
N GLN A 270 -5.33 -3.24 21.87
CA GLN A 270 -6.03 -4.48 21.59
C GLN A 270 -7.24 -4.27 20.66
N GLN A 271 -7.68 -3.04 20.43
CA GLN A 271 -8.70 -2.72 19.44
C GLN A 271 -8.16 -2.77 18.00
N SER A 272 -6.82 -2.71 17.82
CA SER A 272 -6.23 -3.00 16.51
C SER A 272 -6.62 -4.39 16.04
N ARG A 273 -7.16 -4.48 14.81
CA ARG A 273 -7.66 -5.73 14.22
C ARG A 273 -6.59 -6.82 14.18
N ASP A 274 -5.38 -6.46 13.74
CA ASP A 274 -4.30 -7.43 13.56
C ASP A 274 -3.71 -7.88 14.91
N ILE A 275 -3.48 -6.93 15.82
CA ILE A 275 -3.00 -7.27 17.17
C ILE A 275 -4.00 -8.17 17.88
N ARG A 276 -5.28 -7.82 17.88
CA ARG A 276 -6.34 -8.63 18.50
C ARG A 276 -6.44 -10.03 17.91
N TYR A 277 -6.30 -10.16 16.60
CA TYR A 277 -6.31 -11.46 15.93
C TYR A 277 -5.15 -12.32 16.44
N TRP A 278 -3.93 -11.81 16.46
CA TRP A 278 -2.76 -12.57 16.90
C TRP A 278 -2.73 -12.83 18.40
N MET A 279 -3.22 -11.90 19.24
CA MET A 279 -3.40 -12.16 20.67
C MET A 279 -4.33 -13.36 20.92
N ARG A 280 -5.44 -13.43 20.19
CA ARG A 280 -6.35 -14.60 20.29
C ARG A 280 -5.70 -15.88 19.80
N ARG A 281 -4.99 -15.84 18.68
CA ARG A 281 -4.28 -17.00 18.12
C ARG A 281 -3.24 -17.55 19.07
N TYR A 282 -2.49 -16.67 19.74
CA TYR A 282 -1.47 -17.05 20.74
C TYR A 282 -2.00 -17.18 22.17
N LYS A 283 -3.30 -17.08 22.37
CA LYS A 283 -3.95 -17.17 23.69
C LYS A 283 -3.29 -16.24 24.72
N ILE A 284 -3.06 -14.99 24.34
CA ILE A 284 -2.53 -13.95 25.22
C ILE A 284 -3.71 -13.29 25.94
N THR A 285 -3.95 -13.68 27.18
CA THR A 285 -4.96 -13.09 28.07
C THR A 285 -4.33 -12.06 29.01
N GLU A 286 -3.06 -12.29 29.37
CA GLU A 286 -2.28 -11.41 30.23
C GLU A 286 -0.90 -11.18 29.61
N ASN A 287 -0.36 -9.98 29.80
CA ASN A 287 1.00 -9.68 29.38
C ASN A 287 1.99 -10.01 30.49
N ARG A 288 2.94 -10.92 30.21
CA ARG A 288 3.99 -11.28 31.17
C ARG A 288 5.03 -10.16 31.38
N PHE A 289 5.14 -9.24 30.43
CA PHE A 289 6.05 -8.11 30.54
C PHE A 289 5.29 -6.92 31.15
N LYS A 290 5.74 -6.47 32.30
CA LYS A 290 5.20 -5.29 33.02
C LYS A 290 6.16 -4.13 32.77
N LEU A 291 6.05 -3.50 31.62
CA LEU A 291 6.81 -2.30 31.27
C LEU A 291 6.00 -1.04 31.61
N PRO A 292 6.67 0.07 31.93
CA PRO A 292 6.00 1.36 32.05
C PRO A 292 5.25 1.67 30.75
N LYS A 293 4.01 2.10 30.86
CA LYS A 293 3.24 2.57 29.72
C LYS A 293 3.82 3.89 29.25
N LYS A 294 3.75 4.12 27.95
CA LYS A 294 4.04 5.44 27.39
C LYS A 294 3.05 6.44 27.96
N ASP A 295 3.54 7.61 28.27
CA ASP A 295 2.74 8.77 28.73
C ASP A 295 3.15 10.00 27.90
N GLU A 296 2.87 9.92 26.62
CA GLU A 296 3.24 10.93 25.66
C GLU A 296 2.03 11.81 25.31
N THR A 297 2.27 13.08 25.07
CA THR A 297 1.21 14.01 24.67
C THR A 297 0.68 13.67 23.29
N VAL A 298 -0.63 13.57 23.18
CA VAL A 298 -1.32 13.42 21.90
C VAL A 298 -1.18 14.70 21.09
N ASP A 299 -0.70 14.57 19.86
CA ASP A 299 -0.50 15.69 18.95
C ASP A 299 -1.71 15.80 18.01
N ASP A 300 -2.56 16.79 18.26
CA ASP A 300 -3.72 17.13 17.44
C ASP A 300 -3.56 18.46 16.67
N SER A 301 -2.35 18.98 16.62
CA SER A 301 -2.03 20.27 15.99
C SER A 301 -2.27 20.28 14.47
N ASN A 302 -2.18 19.12 13.80
CA ASN A 302 -2.42 19.04 12.36
C ASN A 302 -3.91 19.20 12.02
N GLU A 303 -4.24 19.84 10.91
CA GLU A 303 -5.63 20.15 10.55
C GLU A 303 -6.51 18.91 10.31
N VAL A 304 -5.91 17.82 9.79
CA VAL A 304 -6.64 16.63 9.34
C VAL A 304 -6.26 15.34 10.05
N LEU A 305 -5.15 15.33 10.79
CA LEU A 305 -4.58 14.15 11.45
C LEU A 305 -4.45 14.37 12.96
N VAL A 306 -4.60 13.29 13.70
CA VAL A 306 -4.20 13.19 15.11
C VAL A 306 -3.11 12.13 15.21
N ARG A 307 -2.06 12.41 15.96
CA ARG A 307 -0.99 11.47 16.29
C ARG A 307 -0.98 11.17 17.78
N ASP A 308 -1.17 9.93 18.14
CA ASP A 308 -1.14 9.40 19.50
C ASP A 308 0.08 8.45 19.65
N PRO A 309 1.20 8.94 20.21
CA PRO A 309 2.40 8.13 20.39
C PRO A 309 2.21 6.93 21.33
N ASN A 310 1.21 6.99 22.24
CA ASN A 310 0.95 5.93 23.20
C ASN A 310 0.47 4.62 22.54
N ARG A 311 -0.06 4.74 21.34
CA ARG A 311 -0.48 3.61 20.49
C ARG A 311 0.60 3.13 19.53
N CYS A 312 1.74 3.82 19.47
CA CYS A 312 2.77 3.54 18.48
C CYS A 312 3.60 2.31 18.85
N ILE A 313 3.65 1.33 17.96
CA ILE A 313 4.49 0.11 18.08
C ILE A 313 5.81 0.22 17.31
N LEU A 314 6.22 1.39 16.89
CA LEU A 314 7.46 1.65 16.15
C LEU A 314 7.64 0.78 14.90
N CYS A 315 6.56 0.41 14.23
CA CYS A 315 6.59 -0.46 13.05
C CYS A 315 7.19 0.20 11.80
N GLY A 316 7.29 1.52 11.76
CA GLY A 316 7.89 2.28 10.64
C GLY A 316 6.99 2.46 9.41
N ARG A 317 5.80 1.88 9.35
CA ARG A 317 4.93 2.02 8.16
C ARG A 317 4.61 3.47 7.82
N CYS A 318 4.33 4.32 8.82
CA CYS A 318 4.06 5.74 8.60
C CYS A 318 5.28 6.48 8.05
N VAL A 319 6.48 6.13 8.51
CA VAL A 319 7.76 6.70 8.02
C VAL A 319 7.95 6.31 6.55
N SER A 320 7.85 5.02 6.22
CA SER A 320 7.95 4.54 4.84
C SER A 320 6.85 5.12 3.93
N ALA A 321 5.60 5.19 4.41
CA ALA A 321 4.51 5.77 3.64
C ALA A 321 4.76 7.26 3.37
N CYS A 322 5.22 8.02 4.36
CA CYS A 322 5.54 9.43 4.21
C CYS A 322 6.73 9.66 3.26
N ALA A 323 7.74 8.81 3.33
CA ALA A 323 8.93 8.93 2.48
C ALA A 323 8.70 8.41 1.07
N ASN A 324 8.17 7.17 0.93
CA ASN A 324 8.18 6.44 -0.34
C ASN A 324 6.92 6.68 -1.17
N LEU A 325 5.76 6.87 -0.54
CA LEU A 325 4.51 7.09 -1.27
C LEU A 325 4.18 8.57 -1.43
N SER A 326 4.40 9.38 -0.39
CA SER A 326 4.07 10.81 -0.45
C SER A 326 5.25 11.73 -0.76
N GLY A 327 6.49 11.23 -0.70
CA GLY A 327 7.70 12.01 -0.93
C GLY A 327 7.97 13.11 0.09
N GLN A 328 7.17 13.21 1.17
CA GLN A 328 7.21 14.32 2.11
C GLN A 328 8.32 14.20 3.14
N LYS A 329 8.63 12.99 3.60
CA LYS A 329 9.63 12.70 4.64
C LYS A 329 9.43 13.48 5.94
N VAL A 330 8.17 13.87 6.24
CA VAL A 330 7.80 14.62 7.44
C VAL A 330 7.89 13.78 8.70
N ILE A 331 7.58 12.46 8.60
CA ILE A 331 7.61 11.54 9.73
C ILE A 331 8.93 10.78 9.72
N ASN A 332 9.63 10.77 10.85
CA ASN A 332 10.92 10.10 11.01
C ASN A 332 11.01 9.40 12.38
N PHE A 333 12.09 8.65 12.58
CA PHE A 333 12.46 8.17 13.90
C PHE A 333 13.47 9.11 14.55
N ALA A 334 13.35 9.29 15.85
CA ALA A 334 14.37 9.92 16.68
C ALA A 334 14.80 8.99 17.81
N ASN A 335 15.97 9.27 18.37
CA ASN A 335 16.61 8.50 19.41
C ASN A 335 16.92 7.04 18.98
N ARG A 336 17.26 6.17 19.94
CA ARG A 336 17.57 4.76 19.71
C ARG A 336 17.29 3.90 20.94
N GLY A 337 17.22 2.57 20.72
CA GLY A 337 16.90 1.63 21.80
C GLY A 337 15.50 1.85 22.33
N SER A 338 15.35 1.73 23.65
CA SER A 338 14.07 1.94 24.33
C SER A 338 13.52 3.36 24.23
N ASN A 339 14.38 4.33 23.93
CA ASN A 339 13.99 5.72 23.77
C ASN A 339 13.61 6.09 22.34
N THR A 340 13.56 5.13 21.42
CA THR A 340 13.13 5.39 20.04
C THR A 340 11.70 5.87 20.01
N VAL A 341 11.48 6.97 19.31
CA VAL A 341 10.14 7.55 19.09
C VAL A 341 9.97 7.92 17.63
N THR A 342 8.72 7.98 17.17
CA THR A 342 8.41 8.64 15.90
C THR A 342 8.23 10.13 16.14
N ILE A 343 8.82 10.94 15.28
CA ILE A 343 8.72 12.41 15.34
C ILE A 343 8.16 12.95 14.04
N THR A 344 7.75 14.21 14.08
CA THR A 344 7.36 15.01 12.90
C THR A 344 8.31 16.20 12.77
N GLY A 345 8.75 16.48 11.52
CA GLY A 345 9.78 17.48 11.26
C GLY A 345 11.07 17.22 12.04
N LEU A 346 11.56 18.22 12.75
CA LEU A 346 12.69 18.14 13.70
C LEU A 346 12.20 18.02 15.17
N ASN A 347 11.18 17.19 15.40
CA ASN A 347 10.47 17.03 16.67
C ASN A 347 9.57 18.22 17.02
N GLU A 348 8.89 18.73 16.04
CA GLU A 348 7.90 19.81 16.16
C GLU A 348 6.47 19.27 16.09
N PRO A 349 5.48 20.05 16.54
CA PRO A 349 4.08 19.70 16.38
C PRO A 349 3.74 19.40 14.93
N PHE A 350 2.91 18.39 14.69
CA PHE A 350 2.59 17.92 13.33
C PHE A 350 1.99 19.03 12.45
N GLY A 351 1.24 19.96 13.05
CA GLY A 351 0.67 21.11 12.35
C GLY A 351 1.70 22.15 11.89
N ASN A 352 2.91 22.16 12.45
CA ASN A 352 3.97 23.10 12.09
C ASN A 352 4.84 22.59 10.94
N THR A 353 4.57 21.38 10.45
CA THR A 353 5.37 20.74 9.39
C THR A 353 4.76 20.97 8.01
N ASP A 354 5.57 20.78 6.97
CA ASP A 354 5.13 20.81 5.57
C ASP A 354 4.28 19.57 5.15
N CYS A 355 3.44 19.09 6.07
CA CYS A 355 2.57 17.95 5.79
C CYS A 355 1.59 18.26 4.66
N ALA A 356 1.57 17.41 3.61
CA ALA A 356 0.64 17.57 2.48
C ALA A 356 -0.77 17.04 2.76
N HIS A 357 -1.05 16.57 3.98
CA HIS A 357 -2.36 16.02 4.39
C HIS A 357 -2.84 14.83 3.52
N CYS A 358 -1.91 14.04 2.98
CA CYS A 358 -2.20 12.95 2.06
C CYS A 358 -2.79 11.69 2.73
N LEU A 359 -2.82 11.64 4.07
CA LEU A 359 -3.35 10.55 4.90
C LEU A 359 -2.66 9.18 4.74
N ALA A 360 -1.60 9.07 3.94
CA ALA A 360 -0.90 7.80 3.73
C ALA A 360 -0.44 7.18 5.06
N CYS A 361 0.15 7.97 5.95
CA CYS A 361 0.61 7.50 7.26
C CYS A 361 -0.52 6.94 8.13
N ALA A 362 -1.71 7.54 8.09
CA ALA A 362 -2.87 7.05 8.83
C ALA A 362 -3.43 5.76 8.21
N HIS A 363 -3.44 5.66 6.87
CA HIS A 363 -3.91 4.48 6.16
C HIS A 363 -3.08 3.23 6.49
N TYR A 364 -1.76 3.40 6.58
CA TYR A 364 -0.85 2.28 6.83
C TYR A 364 -0.57 2.02 8.32
N CYS A 365 -1.09 2.83 9.24
CA CYS A 365 -0.86 2.63 10.68
C CYS A 365 -1.64 1.43 11.22
N PRO A 366 -1.00 0.33 11.65
CA PRO A 366 -1.69 -0.89 12.08
C PRO A 366 -2.36 -0.74 13.46
N THR A 367 -2.01 0.29 14.22
CA THR A 367 -2.48 0.51 15.60
C THR A 367 -3.32 1.75 15.77
N ASN A 368 -3.59 2.47 14.68
CA ASN A 368 -4.27 3.76 14.72
C ASN A 368 -3.55 4.81 15.60
N ALA A 369 -2.22 4.73 15.72
CA ALA A 369 -1.42 5.77 16.33
C ALA A 369 -1.44 7.08 15.53
N ILE A 370 -1.74 7.02 14.24
CA ILE A 370 -2.05 8.17 13.41
C ILE A 370 -3.43 7.91 12.80
N THR A 371 -4.35 8.85 13.02
CA THR A 371 -5.74 8.74 12.55
C THR A 371 -6.19 10.04 11.91
N PRO A 372 -7.10 9.98 10.92
CA PRO A 372 -7.78 11.17 10.46
C PRO A 372 -8.64 11.76 11.58
N LYS A 373 -8.64 13.06 11.75
CA LYS A 373 -9.65 13.73 12.56
C LYS A 373 -11.01 13.38 11.99
N SER A 374 -11.94 12.93 12.84
CA SER A 374 -13.32 12.71 12.40
C SER A 374 -13.85 14.04 11.87
N ILE A 375 -14.22 14.04 10.61
CA ILE A 375 -14.66 15.22 9.89
C ILE A 375 -16.00 15.66 10.47
N SER A 376 -15.95 16.48 11.51
CA SER A 376 -17.12 17.27 11.91
C SER A 376 -17.24 18.42 10.92
N LYS A 377 -18.16 18.26 9.96
CA LYS A 377 -18.87 19.31 9.18
C LYS A 377 -18.10 20.50 8.54
N LYS A 378 -16.79 20.62 8.54
CA LYS A 378 -16.11 21.83 8.04
C LYS A 378 -15.20 21.65 6.82
N ILE A 379 -15.01 20.45 6.28
CA ILE A 379 -14.14 20.26 5.12
C ILE A 379 -14.96 19.74 3.94
N SER A 380 -15.64 20.64 3.26
CA SER A 380 -16.17 20.42 1.92
C SER A 380 -14.98 20.43 0.94
N GLY A 381 -14.48 19.27 0.56
CA GLY A 381 -13.39 19.19 -0.42
C GLY A 381 -12.46 17.99 -0.31
N TYR A 382 -12.55 17.20 0.74
CA TYR A 382 -11.77 15.96 0.83
C TYR A 382 -12.44 14.80 0.09
N PRO A 383 -11.64 13.95 -0.58
CA PRO A 383 -12.18 12.83 -1.35
C PRO A 383 -13.02 11.91 -0.47
N PHE A 384 -14.13 11.44 -1.03
CA PHE A 384 -15.15 10.57 -0.42
C PHE A 384 -14.61 9.32 0.32
N TRP A 385 -13.45 8.80 -0.06
CA TRP A 385 -12.86 7.59 0.54
C TRP A 385 -12.33 7.78 1.97
N THR A 386 -12.12 9.01 2.46
CA THR A 386 -11.80 9.24 3.88
C THR A 386 -12.96 8.85 4.81
N MET A 387 -14.16 8.69 4.28
CA MET A 387 -15.36 8.30 5.04
C MET A 387 -15.57 6.77 5.15
N ILE A 388 -14.85 5.95 4.37
CA ILE A 388 -15.19 4.52 4.21
C ILE A 388 -14.40 3.60 5.13
N SER A 389 -13.30 4.04 5.76
CA SER A 389 -12.30 3.13 6.34
C SER A 389 -12.50 2.74 7.80
N TYR A 390 -13.49 3.28 8.51
CA TYR A 390 -13.71 2.88 9.90
C TYR A 390 -15.12 2.31 10.09
N PRO A 391 -15.26 0.99 10.25
CA PRO A 391 -16.53 0.43 10.67
C PRO A 391 -16.87 0.97 12.05
N LYS A 392 -17.95 1.76 12.15
CA LYS A 392 -18.63 2.01 13.41
C LYS A 392 -18.79 0.68 14.13
N LYS A 393 -18.47 0.66 15.42
CA LYS A 393 -18.61 -0.46 16.35
C LYS A 393 -19.66 -1.49 15.91
N ILE A 394 -19.21 -2.61 15.36
CA ILE A 394 -20.10 -3.77 15.22
C ILE A 394 -20.24 -4.33 16.64
N LYS A 395 -21.39 -4.11 17.25
CA LYS A 395 -21.80 -4.87 18.43
C LYS A 395 -21.87 -6.33 17.99
N LEU A 396 -20.92 -7.12 18.40
CA LEU A 396 -21.04 -8.56 18.34
C LEU A 396 -22.20 -8.95 19.28
N ARG A 397 -23.31 -9.37 18.70
CA ARG A 397 -24.33 -10.11 19.46
C ARG A 397 -23.68 -11.41 19.92
N SER A 398 -23.92 -11.69 21.19
CA SER A 398 -23.56 -12.89 21.96
C SER A 398 -23.81 -14.20 21.23
#